data_74deb2dbdac45ce44d462f8e66f1df6d
#
_entry.id   74deb2dbdac45ce44d462f8e66f1df6d
#
_cell.length_a   1.000
_cell.length_b   1.000
_cell.length_c   1.000
_cell.angle_alpha   90.00
_cell.angle_beta   90.00
_cell.angle_gamma   90.00
#
_symmetry.space_group_name_H-M   'P 1'
#
loop_
_entity.id
_entity.type
_entity.pdbx_description
1 polymer ?
#
loop_
_entity_poly.entity_id
_entity_poly.type
_entity_poly.pdbx_seq_one_letter_code
_entity_poly.pdbx_strand_id
1 'polypeptide(L)'
;MIKISKLTILGTLLLAIPAFSADMVFEKKENILLKGKIATVKTSKKYRNLKACQALCESRSSCAAYTLDTYKGSCTILKNVSKEISNSNATSGVKQ
;
A
#
# COMPACT_ATOMS: atom_id res chain seq x y z
N MET A 1 9.61 38.77 24.41
CA MET A 1 9.44 38.41 24.29
C MET A 1 9.05 37.84 23.91
N ILE A 2 8.96 37.78 23.84
CA ILE A 2 8.63 37.16 23.55
C ILE A 2 8.41 36.47 23.09
N LYS A 3 8.47 36.40 22.90
CA LYS A 3 8.32 35.73 22.55
C LYS A 3 8.01 34.87 22.19
N ILE A 4 8.07 34.80 22.13
CA ILE A 4 7.71 34.01 21.89
C ILE A 4 7.28 33.27 21.49
N SER A 5 7.28 33.40 21.42
CA SER A 5 6.85 32.71 21.14
C SER A 5 6.47 32.09 20.71
N LYS A 6 6.62 32.24 20.53
CA LYS A 6 6.26 31.62 20.14
C LYS A 6 5.94 30.79 19.74
N LEU A 7 6.20 30.81 19.77
CA LEU A 7 5.90 30.04 19.44
C LEU A 7 5.46 29.30 19.05
N THR A 8 5.54 29.42 18.98
CA THR A 8 5.13 28.76 18.70
C THR A 8 4.66 28.02 18.36
N ILE A 9 4.75 28.19 18.26
CA ILE A 9 4.27 27.51 17.97
C ILE A 9 3.91 26.72 17.70
N LEU A 10 4.20 26.70 17.62
CA LEU A 10 3.85 25.95 17.44
C LEU A 10 3.50 25.24 17.16
N GLY A 11 3.58 25.30 17.01
CA GLY A 11 3.24 24.59 16.82
C GLY A 11 2.90 24.00 16.25
N THR A 12 3.02 23.99 16.12
CA THR A 12 2.62 23.38 15.71
C THR A 12 2.22 22.64 15.20
N LEU A 13 2.39 22.70 15.00
CA LEU A 13 2.07 22.02 14.59
C LEU A 13 1.81 21.23 14.19
N LEU A 14 1.97 21.06 14.11
CA LEU A 14 1.73 20.29 13.87
C LEU A 14 1.29 19.63 13.52
N LEU A 15 1.37 19.56 13.40
CA LEU A 15 0.87 18.93 13.22
C LEU A 15 0.48 18.40 12.65
N ALA A 16 0.57 18.54 12.38
CA ALA A 16 0.14 18.00 11.91
C ALA A 16 0.03 17.25 11.43
N ILE A 17 0.17 17.22 11.30
CA ILE A 17 0.11 16.40 10.77
C ILE A 17 -0.31 15.30 10.82
N PRO A 18 -0.42 15.13 11.10
CA PRO A 18 -0.89 13.94 11.16
C PRO A 18 -1.85 13.28 10.53
N ALA A 19 -2.64 13.78 10.21
CA ALA A 19 -3.71 13.19 9.61
C ALA A 19 -3.38 12.18 8.61
N PHE A 20 -2.49 12.49 7.82
CA PHE A 20 -2.20 11.57 6.80
C PHE A 20 -1.61 10.33 7.33
N SER A 21 -1.36 10.31 8.53
CA SER A 21 -0.86 9.10 9.13
C SER A 21 -1.89 7.99 9.07
N ALA A 22 -3.15 8.31 8.84
CA ALA A 22 -4.15 7.28 8.69
C ALA A 22 -4.01 6.55 7.37
N ASP A 23 -3.35 7.16 6.41
CA ASP A 23 -3.18 6.54 5.12
C ASP A 23 -2.05 5.54 5.13
N MET A 24 -2.31 4.37 4.59
CA MET A 24 -1.28 3.39 4.38
C MET A 24 -0.39 3.85 3.24
N VAL A 25 0.90 3.70 3.42
CA VAL A 25 1.85 4.01 2.38
C VAL A 25 2.32 2.71 1.76
N PHE A 26 2.29 2.66 0.44
CA PHE A 26 2.76 1.50 -0.31
C PHE A 26 3.90 1.91 -1.21
N GLU A 27 4.91 1.06 -1.28
CA GLU A 27 5.95 1.23 -2.27
C GLU A 27 5.45 0.53 -3.53
N LYS A 28 5.13 1.30 -4.55
CA LYS A 28 4.59 0.76 -5.80
C LYS A 28 5.72 0.20 -6.66
N LYS A 29 5.47 -0.99 -7.21
CA LYS A 29 6.45 -1.67 -8.07
C LYS A 29 5.76 -2.04 -9.37
N GLU A 30 6.04 -1.27 -10.42
CA GLU A 30 5.44 -1.51 -11.72
C GLU A 30 6.21 -2.59 -12.47
N ASN A 31 5.46 -3.44 -13.18
CA ASN A 31 6.03 -4.53 -13.96
C ASN A 31 6.76 -5.54 -13.10
N ILE A 32 6.31 -5.67 -11.86
CA ILE A 32 6.88 -6.61 -10.91
C ILE A 32 5.75 -7.44 -10.32
N LEU A 33 5.93 -8.75 -10.32
CA LEU A 33 5.03 -9.67 -9.66
C LEU A 33 5.73 -10.14 -8.38
N LEU A 34 5.06 -9.95 -7.25
CA LEU A 34 5.63 -10.36 -5.98
C LEU A 34 5.21 -11.78 -5.65
N LYS A 35 6.13 -12.54 -5.09
CA LYS A 35 5.87 -13.88 -4.62
C LYS A 35 6.05 -13.94 -3.11
N GLY A 36 5.28 -14.78 -2.47
CA GLY A 36 5.36 -14.94 -1.03
C GLY A 36 4.20 -15.78 -0.57
N LYS A 37 3.96 -15.76 0.74
CA LYS A 37 2.87 -16.54 1.30
C LYS A 37 1.55 -15.84 1.01
N ILE A 38 0.65 -16.54 0.36
CA ILE A 38 -0.61 -15.97 -0.08
C ILE A 38 -1.64 -15.99 1.04
N ALA A 39 -2.27 -14.84 1.28
CA ALA A 39 -3.38 -14.74 2.22
C ALA A 39 -4.68 -15.03 1.47
N THR A 40 -4.86 -14.42 0.30
CA THR A 40 -6.06 -14.63 -0.51
C THR A 40 -5.80 -14.15 -1.92
N VAL A 41 -6.59 -14.64 -2.86
CA VAL A 41 -6.58 -14.21 -4.25
C VAL A 41 -8.01 -13.88 -4.62
N LYS A 42 -8.22 -12.68 -5.18
CA LYS A 42 -9.53 -12.25 -5.65
C LYS A 42 -9.50 -12.08 -7.16
N THR A 43 -10.46 -12.67 -7.83
CA THR A 43 -10.53 -12.60 -9.29
C THR A 43 -11.79 -11.92 -9.79
N SER A 44 -12.66 -11.46 -8.90
CA SER A 44 -13.87 -10.76 -9.33
C SER A 44 -13.52 -9.40 -9.91
N LYS A 45 -14.40 -8.93 -10.77
CA LYS A 45 -14.16 -7.73 -11.55
C LYS A 45 -13.83 -6.51 -10.68
N LYS A 46 -14.46 -6.39 -9.54
CA LYS A 46 -14.27 -5.21 -8.70
C LYS A 46 -12.85 -5.11 -8.14
N TYR A 47 -12.10 -6.19 -8.13
CA TYR A 47 -10.73 -6.19 -7.63
C TYR A 47 -9.68 -6.12 -8.74
N ARG A 48 -10.11 -5.94 -9.98
CA ARG A 48 -9.19 -5.95 -11.12
C ARG A 48 -8.64 -4.58 -11.47
N ASN A 49 -8.57 -3.70 -10.48
CA ASN A 49 -7.90 -2.42 -10.67
C ASN A 49 -7.02 -2.15 -9.47
N LEU A 50 -6.03 -1.30 -9.69
CA LEU A 50 -5.00 -1.08 -8.69
C LEU A 50 -5.56 -0.52 -7.39
N LYS A 51 -6.46 0.44 -7.50
CA LYS A 51 -7.03 1.07 -6.32
C LYS A 51 -7.78 0.06 -5.45
N ALA A 52 -8.58 -0.79 -6.05
CA ALA A 52 -9.36 -1.77 -5.31
C ALA A 52 -8.47 -2.86 -4.72
N CYS A 53 -7.44 -3.30 -5.46
CA CYS A 53 -6.52 -4.30 -4.97
C CYS A 53 -5.72 -3.75 -3.78
N GLN A 54 -5.26 -2.52 -3.87
CA GLN A 54 -4.55 -1.88 -2.76
C GLN A 54 -5.46 -1.70 -1.56
N ALA A 55 -6.71 -1.27 -1.78
CA ALA A 55 -7.66 -1.07 -0.69
C ALA A 55 -7.93 -2.39 0.04
N LEU A 56 -7.98 -3.49 -0.68
CA LEU A 56 -8.16 -4.78 -0.06
C LEU A 56 -6.98 -5.10 0.86
N CYS A 57 -5.76 -4.81 0.42
CA CYS A 57 -4.58 -5.02 1.25
C CYS A 57 -4.61 -4.11 2.48
N GLU A 58 -5.03 -2.85 2.30
CA GLU A 58 -5.13 -1.92 3.43
C GLU A 58 -6.08 -2.42 4.50
N SER A 59 -7.15 -3.07 4.09
CA SER A 59 -8.19 -3.53 5.01
C SER A 59 -7.80 -4.78 5.77
N ARG A 60 -6.70 -5.43 5.42
CA ARG A 60 -6.29 -6.69 6.04
C ARG A 60 -5.01 -6.49 6.82
N SER A 61 -5.06 -6.69 8.13
CA SER A 61 -3.88 -6.54 8.97
C SER A 61 -2.77 -7.52 8.60
N SER A 62 -3.14 -8.66 8.01
CA SER A 62 -2.15 -9.66 7.63
C SER A 62 -1.55 -9.41 6.25
N CYS A 63 -1.98 -8.35 5.55
CA CYS A 63 -1.43 -8.07 4.24
C CYS A 63 -0.13 -7.29 4.34
N ALA A 64 0.95 -7.84 3.79
CA ALA A 64 2.22 -7.14 3.70
C ALA A 64 2.40 -6.53 2.31
N ALA A 65 1.76 -7.12 1.30
CA ALA A 65 1.91 -6.67 -0.07
C ALA A 65 0.78 -7.21 -0.92
N TYR A 66 0.56 -6.56 -2.08
CA TYR A 66 -0.39 -7.04 -3.06
C TYR A 66 0.26 -7.13 -4.42
N THR A 67 -0.29 -7.96 -5.27
CA THR A 67 0.11 -8.05 -6.68
C THR A 67 -1.16 -8.10 -7.51
N LEU A 68 -1.28 -7.17 -8.45
CA LEU A 68 -2.37 -7.15 -9.41
C LEU A 68 -1.82 -7.62 -10.75
N ASP A 69 -2.36 -8.73 -11.25
CA ASP A 69 -1.98 -9.26 -12.55
C ASP A 69 -3.13 -9.00 -13.51
N THR A 70 -2.94 -8.04 -14.42
CA THR A 70 -4.02 -7.64 -15.31
C THR A 70 -4.31 -8.68 -16.39
N TYR A 71 -3.33 -9.50 -16.72
CA TYR A 71 -3.54 -10.55 -17.71
C TYR A 71 -4.43 -11.65 -17.13
N LYS A 72 -4.14 -12.07 -15.91
CA LYS A 72 -4.96 -13.10 -15.25
C LYS A 72 -6.20 -12.53 -14.60
N GLY A 73 -6.24 -11.22 -14.41
CA GLY A 73 -7.34 -10.57 -13.71
C GLY A 73 -7.39 -10.94 -12.24
N SER A 74 -6.25 -11.02 -11.59
CA SER A 74 -6.19 -11.44 -10.19
C SER A 74 -5.52 -10.41 -9.31
N CYS A 75 -6.09 -10.24 -8.12
CA CYS A 75 -5.51 -9.44 -7.05
C CYS A 75 -5.08 -10.41 -5.96
N THR A 76 -3.77 -10.55 -5.76
CA THR A 76 -3.20 -11.47 -4.78
C THR A 76 -2.73 -10.68 -3.58
N ILE A 77 -3.16 -11.12 -2.40
CA ILE A 77 -2.77 -10.52 -1.14
C ILE A 77 -1.75 -11.44 -0.48
N LEU A 78 -0.59 -10.89 -0.14
CA LEU A 78 0.54 -11.65 0.39
C LEU A 78 0.77 -11.30 1.85
N LYS A 79 1.06 -12.33 2.64
CA LYS A 79 1.43 -12.15 4.06
C LYS A 79 2.89 -11.74 4.21
N ASN A 80 3.71 -12.09 3.23
CA ASN A 80 5.10 -11.67 3.18
C ASN A 80 5.57 -11.68 1.74
N VAL A 81 6.75 -11.12 1.50
CA VAL A 81 7.35 -11.08 0.18
C VAL A 81 8.65 -11.86 0.23
N SER A 82 8.79 -12.88 -0.61
CA SER A 82 9.99 -13.68 -0.67
C SER A 82 10.83 -13.39 -1.91
N LYS A 83 10.22 -12.93 -3.01
CA LYS A 83 10.99 -12.57 -4.20
C LYS A 83 10.18 -11.71 -5.14
N GLU A 84 10.87 -11.04 -6.05
CA GLU A 84 10.28 -10.22 -7.09
C GLU A 84 10.58 -10.84 -8.44
N ILE A 85 9.59 -10.82 -9.31
CA ILE A 85 9.73 -11.39 -10.66
C ILE A 85 9.26 -10.35 -11.66
N SER A 86 10.04 -10.11 -12.70
CA SER A 86 9.63 -9.22 -13.78
C SER A 86 8.40 -9.78 -14.46
N ASN A 87 7.38 -8.93 -14.64
CA ASN A 87 6.15 -9.33 -15.29
C ASN A 87 5.45 -8.08 -15.79
N SER A 88 5.42 -7.91 -17.12
CA SER A 88 4.88 -6.69 -17.72
C SER A 88 3.39 -6.50 -17.47
N ASN A 89 2.68 -7.53 -17.02
CA ASN A 89 1.25 -7.42 -16.75
C ASN A 89 0.94 -7.21 -15.26
N ALA A 90 1.97 -7.10 -14.44
CA ALA A 90 1.77 -7.02 -13.00
C ALA A 90 2.17 -5.65 -12.46
N THR A 91 1.41 -5.19 -11.48
CA THR A 91 1.78 -4.03 -10.67
C THR A 91 1.56 -4.44 -9.22
N SER A 92 2.54 -4.14 -8.39
CA SER A 92 2.51 -4.58 -7.01
C SER A 92 2.74 -3.42 -6.07
N GLY A 93 2.47 -3.63 -4.81
CA GLY A 93 2.77 -2.65 -3.77
C GLY A 93 3.14 -3.34 -2.49
N VAL A 94 4.14 -2.81 -1.82
CA VAL A 94 4.59 -3.33 -0.53
C VAL A 94 4.20 -2.33 0.55
N LYS A 95 3.47 -2.81 1.55
CA LYS A 95 3.02 -1.97 2.66
C LYS A 95 4.24 -1.54 3.47
N GLN A 96 4.34 -0.25 3.71
CA GLN A 96 5.49 0.33 4.43
C GLN A 96 5.25 0.43 5.92
#